data_0f1deef2d8751d229601ba24adf84b99
#
_entry.id   0f1deef2d8751d229601ba24adf84b99
#
_cell.length_a   1.000
_cell.length_b   1.000
_cell.length_c   1.000
_cell.angle_alpha   90.00
_cell.angle_beta   90.00
_cell.angle_gamma   90.00
#
_symmetry.space_group_name_H-M   'P 1'
#
loop_
_entity.id
_entity.type
_entity.pdbx_description
1 polymer ?
#
loop_
_entity_poly.entity_id
_entity_poly.type
_entity_poly.pdbx_seq_one_letter_code
_entity_poly.pdbx_strand_id
1 'polypeptide(L)'
;MLNVAFLYDAAANAGLLKTASIGGTRVMVDFRAPDENVLGGMGVSRDYAIRYPLAWLPALAAGSTLDIGGNTYRVREVLAMGDGSEMRAQLTQL
;
A
#
# COMPACT_ATOMS: atom_id res chain seq x y z
N MET A 1 -15.27 -9.38 -17.47
CA MET A 1 -15.42 -9.12 -16.04
C MET A 1 -14.24 -8.29 -15.54
N LEU A 2 -14.52 -7.20 -14.87
CA LEU A 2 -13.46 -6.41 -14.25
C LEU A 2 -12.94 -7.11 -13.02
N ASN A 3 -11.62 -7.18 -12.88
CA ASN A 3 -10.99 -7.68 -11.66
C ASN A 3 -10.17 -6.58 -11.01
N VAL A 4 -9.67 -6.84 -9.80
CA VAL A 4 -8.95 -5.84 -9.03
C VAL A 4 -7.68 -5.39 -9.75
N ALA A 5 -6.95 -6.31 -10.37
CA ALA A 5 -5.73 -5.97 -11.10
C ALA A 5 -6.03 -5.02 -12.27
N PHE A 6 -7.14 -5.24 -12.97
CA PHE A 6 -7.54 -4.34 -14.06
C PHE A 6 -7.80 -2.92 -13.54
N LEU A 7 -8.49 -2.80 -12.41
CA LEU A 7 -8.76 -1.49 -11.81
C LEU A 7 -7.48 -0.79 -11.39
N TYR A 8 -6.52 -1.53 -10.87
CA TYR A 8 -5.23 -0.96 -10.48
C TYR A 8 -4.41 -0.55 -11.70
N ASP A 9 -4.45 -1.32 -12.80
CA ASP A 9 -3.80 -0.91 -14.03
C ASP A 9 -4.36 0.41 -14.55
N ALA A 10 -5.67 0.56 -14.53
CA ALA A 10 -6.32 1.79 -14.96
C ALA A 10 -5.91 2.97 -14.07
N ALA A 11 -5.87 2.76 -12.75
CA ALA A 11 -5.45 3.79 -11.81
C ALA A 11 -3.99 4.17 -11.99
N ALA A 12 -3.12 3.20 -12.27
CA ALA A 12 -1.71 3.46 -12.52
C ALA A 12 -1.52 4.30 -13.78
N ASN A 13 -2.26 4.00 -14.84
CA ASN A 13 -2.21 4.76 -16.07
C ASN A 13 -2.71 6.20 -15.88
N ALA A 14 -3.61 6.40 -14.94
CA ALA A 14 -4.12 7.73 -14.59
C ALA A 14 -3.23 8.48 -13.60
N GLY A 15 -2.13 7.89 -13.14
CA GLY A 15 -1.23 8.52 -12.19
C GLY A 15 -1.73 8.54 -10.75
N LEU A 16 -2.67 7.67 -10.41
CA LEU A 16 -3.28 7.63 -9.07
C LEU A 16 -2.51 6.75 -8.08
N LEU A 17 -1.56 5.97 -8.56
CA LEU A 17 -0.81 5.04 -7.73
C LEU A 17 0.64 5.49 -7.55
N LYS A 18 1.28 4.98 -6.51
CA LYS A 18 2.69 5.19 -6.23
C LYS A 18 3.47 3.91 -6.48
N THR A 19 4.73 4.05 -6.89
CA THR A 19 5.60 2.89 -7.08
C THR A 19 6.17 2.44 -5.75
N ALA A 20 5.97 1.17 -5.42
CA ALA A 20 6.60 0.52 -4.27
C ALA A 20 7.67 -0.45 -4.79
N SER A 21 8.82 -0.45 -4.14
CA SER A 21 9.93 -1.33 -4.48
C SER A 21 10.15 -2.32 -3.34
N ILE A 22 10.01 -3.61 -3.64
CA ILE A 22 10.09 -4.69 -2.66
C ILE A 22 11.00 -5.77 -3.21
N GLY A 23 12.16 -5.98 -2.56
CA GLY A 23 13.09 -7.03 -2.96
C GLY A 23 13.52 -6.95 -4.42
N GLY A 24 13.64 -5.74 -4.97
CA GLY A 24 14.01 -5.54 -6.36
C GLY A 24 12.83 -5.57 -7.33
N THR A 25 11.63 -5.82 -6.85
CA THR A 25 10.41 -5.81 -7.67
C THR A 25 9.69 -4.49 -7.47
N ARG A 26 9.24 -3.87 -8.56
CA ARG A 26 8.48 -2.62 -8.53
C ARG A 26 7.02 -2.91 -8.83
N VAL A 27 6.14 -2.37 -7.98
CA VAL A 27 4.70 -2.55 -8.10
C VAL A 27 4.01 -1.23 -7.82
N MET A 28 2.96 -0.94 -8.57
CA MET A 28 2.15 0.26 -8.31
C MET A 28 1.11 -0.06 -7.26
N VAL A 29 1.02 0.79 -6.23
CA VAL A 29 0.10 0.57 -5.11
C VAL A 29 -0.65 1.86 -4.78
N ASP A 30 -1.82 1.72 -4.19
CA ASP A 30 -2.58 2.86 -3.66
C ASP A 30 -2.02 3.18 -2.27
N PHE A 31 -1.20 4.21 -2.19
CA PHE A 31 -0.52 4.59 -0.96
C PHE A 31 -1.32 5.65 -0.21
N ARG A 32 -1.54 5.40 1.07
CA ARG A 32 -2.25 6.31 1.97
C ARG A 32 -1.34 6.72 3.10
N ALA A 33 -1.02 8.01 3.17
CA ALA A 33 -0.29 8.58 4.29
C ALA A 33 -1.27 8.97 5.41
N PRO A 34 -0.80 9.12 6.65
CA PRO A 34 -1.63 9.64 7.72
C PRO A 34 -2.15 11.03 7.37
N ASP A 35 -3.38 11.32 7.75
CA ASP A 35 -3.95 12.65 7.56
C ASP A 35 -3.42 13.56 8.66
N GLU A 36 -2.61 14.53 8.28
CA GLU A 36 -2.01 15.47 9.21
C GLU A 36 -3.00 16.46 9.80
N ASN A 37 -4.16 16.60 9.19
CA ASN A 37 -5.17 17.56 9.60
C ASN A 37 -6.22 16.96 10.53
N VAL A 38 -6.08 15.71 10.88
CA VAL A 38 -7.05 15.06 11.75
C VAL A 38 -6.92 15.61 13.16
N LEU A 39 -8.01 16.17 13.65
CA LEU A 39 -8.21 16.46 15.06
C LEU A 39 -7.26 17.46 15.70
N GLY A 40 -6.75 18.39 14.93
CA GLY A 40 -6.13 19.58 15.51
C GLY A 40 -5.08 19.32 16.59
N GLY A 41 -4.22 18.36 16.40
CA GLY A 41 -3.12 18.14 17.32
C GLY A 41 -3.31 17.02 18.33
N MET A 42 -4.32 16.21 18.13
CA MET A 42 -4.54 15.02 18.99
C MET A 42 -3.53 13.92 18.75
N GLY A 43 -2.39 14.26 18.24
CA GLY A 43 -1.38 13.29 17.90
C GLY A 43 -1.46 12.95 16.43
N VAL A 44 -0.30 12.88 15.81
CA VAL A 44 -0.22 12.52 14.40
C VAL A 44 -0.16 11.01 14.33
N SER A 45 -1.12 10.41 13.65
CA SER A 45 -1.02 9.00 13.33
C SER A 45 0.16 8.81 12.39
N ARG A 46 1.06 7.89 12.71
CA ARG A 46 2.18 7.54 11.84
C ARG A 46 1.90 6.27 11.04
N ASP A 47 0.65 5.90 10.98
CA ASP A 47 0.25 4.68 10.29
C ASP A 47 0.05 4.99 8.82
N TYR A 48 0.84 4.33 8.00
CA TYR A 48 0.70 4.38 6.55
C TYR A 48 0.02 3.11 6.09
N ALA A 49 -0.61 3.14 4.94
CA ALA A 49 -1.27 1.98 4.40
C ALA A 49 -1.11 1.93 2.89
N ILE A 50 -1.05 0.72 2.35
CA ILE A 50 -1.14 0.50 0.91
C ILE A 50 -2.27 -0.48 0.63
N ARG A 51 -2.89 -0.29 -0.55
CA ARG A 51 -3.83 -1.26 -1.11
C ARG A 51 -3.27 -1.75 -2.42
N TYR A 52 -3.40 -3.03 -2.67
CA TYR A 52 -2.83 -3.64 -3.87
C TYR A 52 -3.58 -4.93 -4.21
N PRO A 53 -3.56 -5.34 -5.49
CA PRO A 53 -4.11 -6.64 -5.86
C PRO A 53 -3.23 -7.76 -5.29
N LEU A 54 -3.84 -8.76 -4.69
CA LEU A 54 -3.11 -9.90 -4.14
C LEU A 54 -2.17 -10.52 -5.18
N ALA A 55 -2.62 -10.60 -6.44
CA ALA A 55 -1.83 -11.22 -7.50
C ALA A 55 -0.50 -10.50 -7.76
N TRP A 56 -0.40 -9.21 -7.43
CA TRP A 56 0.83 -8.44 -7.68
C TRP A 56 1.88 -8.64 -6.59
N LEU A 57 1.45 -8.89 -5.35
CA LEU A 57 2.35 -9.07 -4.20
C LEU A 57 1.84 -10.21 -3.31
N PRO A 58 1.80 -11.45 -3.84
CA PRO A 58 1.21 -12.55 -3.08
C PRO A 58 2.02 -12.94 -1.85
N ALA A 59 3.30 -12.59 -1.81
CA ALA A 59 4.18 -12.97 -0.71
C ALA A 59 4.38 -11.86 0.32
N LEU A 60 3.74 -10.70 0.16
CA LEU A 60 3.90 -9.62 1.12
C LEU A 60 3.28 -10.02 2.46
N ALA A 61 4.05 -9.87 3.54
CA ALA A 61 3.62 -10.27 4.86
C ALA A 61 4.18 -9.33 5.93
N ALA A 62 3.67 -9.44 7.13
CA ALA A 62 4.19 -8.67 8.26
C ALA A 62 5.69 -8.91 8.42
N GLY A 63 6.45 -7.85 8.63
CA GLY A 63 7.89 -7.89 8.70
C GLY A 63 8.60 -7.58 7.39
N SER A 64 7.89 -7.61 6.26
CA SER A 64 8.48 -7.20 4.97
C SER A 64 8.81 -5.71 4.98
N THR A 65 9.86 -5.33 4.24
CA THR A 65 10.19 -3.92 4.06
C THR A 65 10.03 -3.54 2.60
N LEU A 66 9.66 -2.28 2.36
CA LEU A 66 9.49 -1.77 1.00
C LEU A 66 9.82 -0.29 0.97
N ASP A 67 10.16 0.20 -0.22
CA ASP A 67 10.47 1.61 -0.44
C ASP A 67 9.37 2.24 -1.29
N ILE A 68 8.88 3.40 -0.85
CA ILE A 68 7.89 4.19 -1.58
C ILE A 68 8.33 5.64 -1.53
N GLY A 69 8.52 6.26 -2.69
CA GLY A 69 8.86 7.68 -2.77
C GLY A 69 10.15 8.06 -2.07
N GLY A 70 11.11 7.14 -1.98
CA GLY A 70 12.40 7.39 -1.34
C GLY A 70 12.42 7.12 0.16
N ASN A 71 11.32 6.70 0.74
CA ASN A 71 11.24 6.33 2.16
C ASN A 71 11.07 4.83 2.31
N THR A 72 11.61 4.28 3.38
CA THR A 72 11.50 2.86 3.67
C THR A 72 10.44 2.63 4.73
N TYR A 73 9.63 1.61 4.51
CA TYR A 73 8.55 1.23 5.40
C TYR A 73 8.63 -0.24 5.76
N ARG A 74 8.13 -0.58 6.93
CA ARG A 74 7.98 -1.98 7.35
C ARG A 74 6.50 -2.33 7.40
N VAL A 75 6.15 -3.49 6.86
CA VAL A 75 4.78 -3.99 6.92
C VAL A 75 4.49 -4.49 8.33
N ARG A 76 3.44 -3.96 8.94
CA ARG A 76 3.01 -4.38 10.29
C ARG A 76 1.95 -5.46 10.21
N GLU A 77 1.05 -5.35 9.25
CA GLU A 77 -0.09 -6.25 9.13
C GLU A 77 -0.58 -6.25 7.69
N VAL A 78 -1.05 -7.39 7.24
CA VAL A 78 -1.67 -7.53 5.92
C VAL A 78 -3.07 -8.10 6.11
N LEU A 79 -4.06 -7.44 5.54
CA LEU A 79 -5.47 -7.81 5.65
C LEU A 79 -6.07 -8.03 4.26
N ALA A 80 -6.85 -9.10 4.12
CA ALA A 80 -7.62 -9.33 2.92
C ALA A 80 -8.86 -8.44 2.94
N MET A 81 -9.21 -7.88 1.79
CA MET A 81 -10.39 -7.03 1.63
C MET A 81 -11.36 -7.69 0.66
N GLY A 82 -12.66 -7.54 0.96
CA GLY A 82 -13.69 -8.11 0.12
C GLY A 82 -13.55 -9.62 0.00
N ASP A 83 -13.40 -10.10 -1.22
CA ASP A 83 -13.26 -11.53 -1.51
C ASP A 83 -11.82 -12.03 -1.41
N GLY A 84 -10.89 -11.18 -0.98
CA GLY A 84 -9.48 -11.52 -0.87
C GLY A 84 -8.66 -11.23 -2.10
N SER A 85 -9.24 -10.70 -3.16
CA SER A 85 -8.49 -10.34 -4.37
C SER A 85 -7.73 -9.02 -4.20
N GLU A 86 -8.14 -8.19 -3.23
CA GLU A 86 -7.46 -6.96 -2.87
C GLU A 86 -6.95 -7.07 -1.43
N MET A 87 -5.75 -6.56 -1.20
CA MET A 87 -5.12 -6.60 0.11
C MET A 87 -4.83 -5.19 0.58
N ARG A 88 -4.83 -5.03 1.89
CA ARG A 88 -4.40 -3.79 2.55
C ARG A 88 -3.27 -4.13 3.50
N ALA A 89 -2.16 -3.40 3.42
CA ALA A 89 -1.06 -3.55 4.34
C ALA A 89 -0.90 -2.27 5.16
N GLN A 90 -0.77 -2.42 6.47
CA GLN A 90 -0.43 -1.32 7.36
C GLN A 90 1.07 -1.24 7.49
N LEU A 91 1.61 -0.02 7.39
CA LEU A 91 3.03 0.22 7.32
C LEU A 91 3.48 1.16 8.43
N THR A 92 4.73 0.99 8.85
CA THR A 92 5.42 1.94 9.71
C THR A 92 6.60 2.50 8.94
N GLN A 93 6.75 3.81 8.92
CA GLN A 93 7.91 4.44 8.30
C GLN A 93 9.13 4.21 9.17
N LEU A 94 10.21 3.76 8.57
CA LEU A 94 11.47 3.52 9.25
C LEU A 94 12.36 4.75 9.28
#